data_122a78bbc6bd9d89400d32552294023d
#
_entry.id   122a78bbc6bd9d89400d32552294023d
#
_cell.length_a   1.000
_cell.length_b   1.000
_cell.length_c   1.000
_cell.angle_alpha   90.00
_cell.angle_beta   90.00
_cell.angle_gamma   90.00
#
_symmetry.space_group_name_H-M   'P 1'
#
loop_
_entity.id
_entity.type
_entity.pdbx_description
1 polymer ?
#
loop_
_entity_poly.entity_id
_entity_poly.type
_entity_poly.pdbx_seq_one_letter_code
_entity_poly.pdbx_strand_id
1 'polypeptide(L)'
;MKTTQVICLGEALVDRLGPIGGQLDFKHSYNDFLGGAPANVACGLAKLGAKSAFIGCLGNDSIGQKFCNLFNSRGVNISALQIHESLPTRIVLVARD
;
A
#
# COMPACT_ATOMS: atom_id res chain seq x y z
N MET A 1 -5.86 26.06 -1.74
CA MET A 1 -6.28 24.68 -1.98
C MET A 1 -5.39 24.05 -3.03
N LYS A 2 -4.83 22.88 -2.75
CA LYS A 2 -3.95 22.19 -3.69
C LYS A 2 -4.79 21.42 -4.71
N THR A 3 -4.54 21.67 -5.99
CA THR A 3 -5.21 20.95 -7.06
C THR A 3 -4.50 19.62 -7.31
N THR A 4 -5.22 18.51 -7.23
CA THR A 4 -4.67 17.19 -7.58
C THR A 4 -4.45 17.11 -9.09
N GLN A 5 -3.26 16.68 -9.51
CA GLN A 5 -2.89 16.56 -10.92
C GLN A 5 -3.08 15.13 -11.43
N VAL A 6 -2.87 14.13 -10.55
CA VAL A 6 -2.97 12.71 -10.91
C VAL A 6 -3.73 11.99 -9.81
N ILE A 7 -4.70 11.19 -10.22
CA ILE A 7 -5.46 10.33 -9.32
C ILE A 7 -5.10 8.89 -9.66
N CYS A 8 -4.60 8.13 -8.66
CA CYS A 8 -4.30 6.72 -8.81
C CYS A 8 -5.39 5.92 -8.10
N LEU A 9 -6.11 5.11 -8.84
CA LEU A 9 -7.23 4.31 -8.34
C LEU A 9 -6.85 2.83 -8.37
N GLY A 10 -7.04 2.14 -7.27
CA GLY A 10 -6.85 0.70 -7.23
C GLY A 10 -6.35 0.18 -5.91
N GLU A 11 -5.41 -0.75 -5.96
CA GLU A 11 -4.97 -1.50 -4.79
C GLU A 11 -3.78 -0.88 -4.09
N ALA A 12 -3.81 -0.96 -2.76
CA ALA A 12 -2.64 -0.92 -1.89
C ALA A 12 -2.65 -2.23 -1.11
N LEU A 13 -1.52 -2.91 -1.06
CA LEU A 13 -1.41 -4.23 -0.45
C LEU A 13 -0.01 -4.44 0.11
N VAL A 14 0.13 -5.46 0.94
CA VAL A 14 1.43 -5.89 1.44
C VAL A 14 1.92 -7.07 0.61
N ASP A 15 3.13 -6.96 0.08
CA ASP A 15 3.85 -8.10 -0.46
C ASP A 15 4.64 -8.74 0.67
N ARG A 16 4.21 -9.92 1.08
CA ARG A 16 4.85 -10.69 2.15
C ARG A 16 5.78 -11.70 1.51
N LEU A 17 7.07 -11.38 1.51
CA LEU A 17 8.08 -12.19 0.86
C LEU A 17 8.57 -13.29 1.79
N GLY A 18 8.45 -14.53 1.33
CA GLY A 18 8.99 -15.69 2.02
C GLY A 18 10.50 -15.79 1.86
N PRO A 19 11.13 -16.77 2.54
CA PRO A 19 12.56 -17.00 2.39
C PRO A 19 12.92 -17.45 0.96
N ILE A 20 14.11 -17.08 0.51
CA ILE A 20 14.61 -17.50 -0.82
C ILE A 20 14.73 -19.01 -0.84
N GLY A 21 14.11 -19.66 -1.83
CA GLY A 21 14.10 -21.10 -1.97
C GLY A 21 13.19 -21.82 -0.97
N GLY A 22 12.47 -21.09 -0.13
CA GLY A 22 11.59 -21.65 0.88
C GLY A 22 10.17 -21.84 0.40
N GLN A 23 9.42 -22.64 1.13
CA GLN A 23 8.00 -22.82 0.89
C GLN A 23 7.19 -21.80 1.68
N LEU A 24 6.01 -21.47 1.18
CA LEU A 24 5.08 -20.60 1.89
C LEU A 24 4.39 -21.41 3.00
N ASP A 25 4.86 -21.23 4.21
CA ASP A 25 4.26 -21.82 5.41
C ASP A 25 4.28 -20.82 6.56
N PHE A 26 3.63 -21.18 7.66
CA PHE A 26 3.51 -20.31 8.82
C PHE A 26 4.72 -20.39 9.77
N LYS A 27 5.70 -21.24 9.47
CA LYS A 27 6.86 -21.45 10.34
C LYS A 27 8.03 -20.53 10.02
N HIS A 28 8.05 -19.94 8.82
CA HIS A 28 9.14 -19.10 8.36
C HIS A 28 8.88 -17.63 8.65
N SER A 29 9.95 -16.89 8.80
CA SER A 29 9.88 -15.43 8.87
C SER A 29 9.61 -14.86 7.48
N TYR A 30 8.79 -13.83 7.43
CA TYR A 30 8.46 -13.12 6.19
C TYR A 30 8.88 -11.66 6.30
N ASN A 31 9.24 -11.10 5.16
CA ASN A 31 9.50 -9.67 5.03
C ASN A 31 8.31 -9.02 4.34
N ASP A 32 7.75 -8.00 4.98
CA ASP A 32 6.60 -7.28 4.47
C ASP A 32 7.03 -5.99 3.80
N PHE A 33 6.54 -5.78 2.57
CA PHE A 33 6.76 -4.56 1.81
C PHE A 33 5.42 -3.97 1.41
N LEU A 34 5.24 -2.68 1.66
CA LEU A 34 4.06 -1.98 1.20
C LEU A 34 4.13 -1.81 -0.30
N GLY A 35 3.10 -2.26 -1.01
CA GLY A 35 3.08 -2.34 -2.46
C GLY A 35 1.72 -2.07 -3.06
N GLY A 36 1.54 -2.59 -4.27
CA GLY A 36 0.39 -2.29 -5.12
C GLY A 36 0.75 -1.20 -6.13
N ALA A 37 0.56 -1.50 -7.42
CA ALA A 37 0.99 -0.59 -8.48
C ALA A 37 0.39 0.82 -8.34
N PRO A 38 -0.93 1.01 -8.13
CA PRO A 38 -1.47 2.36 -7.99
C PRO A 38 -0.90 3.12 -6.80
N ALA A 39 -0.70 2.45 -5.66
CA ALA A 39 -0.11 3.07 -4.47
C ALA A 39 1.33 3.49 -4.72
N ASN A 40 2.12 2.62 -5.37
CA ASN A 40 3.51 2.92 -5.71
C ASN A 40 3.61 4.09 -6.68
N VAL A 41 2.73 4.17 -7.67
CA VAL A 41 2.70 5.29 -8.62
C VAL A 41 2.36 6.59 -7.92
N ALA A 42 1.35 6.59 -7.04
CA ALA A 42 0.96 7.80 -6.30
C ALA A 42 2.11 8.32 -5.43
N CYS A 43 2.80 7.42 -4.70
CA CYS A 43 3.93 7.79 -3.86
C CYS A 43 5.13 8.26 -4.70
N GLY A 44 5.42 7.59 -5.81
CA GLY A 44 6.50 7.97 -6.71
C GLY A 44 6.29 9.33 -7.34
N LEU A 45 5.07 9.62 -7.80
CA LEU A 45 4.72 10.93 -8.36
C LEU A 45 4.83 12.04 -7.31
N ALA A 46 4.34 11.79 -6.10
CA ALA A 46 4.45 12.77 -5.01
C ALA A 46 5.91 13.06 -4.67
N LYS A 47 6.75 12.03 -4.67
CA LYS A 47 8.19 12.19 -4.43
C LYS A 47 8.86 13.03 -5.52
N LEU A 48 8.36 12.98 -6.74
CA LEU A 48 8.84 13.78 -7.86
C LEU A 48 8.23 15.19 -7.92
N GLY A 49 7.40 15.56 -6.96
CA GLY A 49 6.81 16.88 -6.85
C GLY A 49 5.43 17.03 -7.47
N ALA A 50 4.85 15.98 -8.04
CA ALA A 50 3.49 16.03 -8.56
C ALA A 50 2.48 15.96 -7.41
N LYS A 51 1.32 16.58 -7.62
CA LYS A 51 0.20 16.53 -6.67
C LYS A 51 -0.65 15.31 -7.00
N SER A 52 -0.40 14.21 -6.30
CA SER A 52 -1.09 12.94 -6.53
C SER A 52 -2.10 12.64 -5.42
N ALA A 53 -3.11 11.86 -5.78
CA ALA A 53 -4.07 11.31 -4.85
C ALA A 53 -4.15 9.79 -5.06
N PHE A 54 -4.49 9.09 -3.99
CA PHE A 54 -4.77 7.66 -4.04
C PHE A 54 -6.20 7.41 -3.61
N ILE A 55 -6.94 6.65 -4.42
CA ILE A 55 -8.28 6.19 -4.12
C ILE A 55 -8.30 4.68 -4.12
N GLY A 56 -8.65 4.09 -3.00
CA GLY A 56 -8.72 2.66 -2.82
C GLY A 56 -9.34 2.34 -1.48
N CYS A 57 -9.23 1.09 -1.06
CA CYS A 57 -9.77 0.63 0.21
C CYS A 57 -8.72 -0.15 0.97
N LEU A 58 -8.55 0.19 2.24
CA LEU A 58 -7.68 -0.51 3.18
C LEU A 58 -8.52 -1.08 4.32
N GLY A 59 -7.98 -2.05 5.05
CA GLY A 59 -8.60 -2.52 6.27
C GLY A 59 -8.34 -1.58 7.44
N ASN A 60 -9.20 -1.65 8.43
CA ASN A 60 -9.02 -0.95 9.71
C ASN A 60 -8.07 -1.78 10.59
N ASP A 61 -6.80 -1.82 10.23
CA ASP A 61 -5.77 -2.63 10.88
C ASP A 61 -4.43 -1.90 10.89
N SER A 62 -3.43 -2.54 11.50
CA SER A 62 -2.09 -1.94 11.62
C SER A 62 -1.44 -1.70 10.26
N ILE A 63 -1.69 -2.57 9.28
CA ILE A 63 -1.16 -2.43 7.92
C ILE A 63 -1.83 -1.24 7.23
N GLY A 64 -3.16 -1.12 7.35
CA GLY A 64 -3.89 0.04 6.82
C GLY A 64 -3.36 1.34 7.40
N GLN A 65 -3.07 1.37 8.69
CA GLN A 65 -2.50 2.54 9.35
C GLN A 65 -1.10 2.86 8.80
N LYS A 66 -0.27 1.85 8.55
CA LYS A 66 1.05 2.07 7.94
C LYS A 66 0.93 2.69 6.55
N PHE A 67 -0.04 2.27 5.75
CA PHE A 67 -0.30 2.89 4.45
C PHE A 67 -0.72 4.34 4.58
N CYS A 68 -1.65 4.64 5.49
CA CYS A 68 -2.06 6.02 5.72
C CYS A 68 -0.88 6.91 6.13
N ASN A 69 -0.03 6.40 7.01
CA ASN A 69 1.17 7.11 7.44
C ASN A 69 2.14 7.33 6.27
N LEU A 70 2.33 6.32 5.43
CA LEU A 70 3.18 6.42 4.25
C LEU A 70 2.64 7.48 3.27
N PHE A 71 1.36 7.41 2.93
CA PHE A 71 0.76 8.39 2.02
C PHE A 71 0.88 9.81 2.56
N ASN A 72 0.59 10.01 3.85
CA ASN A 72 0.72 11.32 4.48
C ASN A 72 2.17 11.81 4.46
N SER A 73 3.13 10.94 4.74
CA SER A 73 4.55 11.31 4.73
C SER A 73 5.06 11.68 3.34
N ARG A 74 4.45 11.12 2.29
CA ARG A 74 4.81 11.41 0.89
C ARG A 74 4.01 12.57 0.30
N GLY A 75 3.02 13.10 1.02
CA GLY A 75 2.17 14.16 0.53
C GLY A 75 1.12 13.71 -0.46
N VAL A 76 0.78 12.43 -0.47
CA VAL A 76 -0.32 11.89 -1.29
C VAL A 76 -1.64 12.26 -0.64
N ASN A 77 -2.57 12.81 -1.43
CA ASN A 77 -3.91 13.12 -0.96
C ASN A 77 -4.72 11.82 -0.81
N ILE A 78 -5.18 11.52 0.39
CA ILE A 78 -5.99 10.35 0.69
C ILE A 78 -7.37 10.71 1.22
N SER A 79 -7.87 11.89 0.89
CA SER A 79 -9.19 12.34 1.37
C SER A 79 -10.34 11.44 0.88
N ALA A 80 -10.16 10.73 -0.22
CA ALA A 80 -11.15 9.80 -0.76
C ALA A 80 -10.80 8.32 -0.53
N LEU A 81 -9.76 8.04 0.26
CA LEU A 81 -9.42 6.67 0.67
C LEU A 81 -10.51 6.11 1.58
N GLN A 82 -10.89 4.86 1.34
CA GLN A 82 -11.89 4.17 2.16
C GLN A 82 -11.22 3.19 3.11
N ILE A 83 -11.77 3.08 4.32
CA ILE A 83 -11.35 2.09 5.30
C ILE A 83 -12.51 1.13 5.54
N HIS A 84 -12.26 -0.15 5.32
CA HIS A 84 -13.26 -1.19 5.54
C HIS A 84 -13.25 -1.61 7.02
N GLU A 85 -14.42 -1.70 7.61
CA GLU A 85 -14.54 -1.98 9.05
C GLU A 85 -14.18 -3.41 9.43
N SER A 86 -14.45 -4.38 8.55
CA SER A 86 -14.33 -5.80 8.89
C SER A 86 -13.34 -6.59 8.02
N LEU A 87 -13.07 -6.17 6.79
CA LEU A 87 -12.11 -6.85 5.94
C LEU A 87 -10.71 -6.32 6.16
N PRO A 88 -9.70 -7.22 6.25
CA PRO A 88 -8.32 -6.79 6.46
C PRO A 88 -7.72 -6.15 5.20
N THR A 89 -6.65 -5.39 5.39
CA THR A 89 -5.80 -4.95 4.29
C THR A 89 -5.23 -6.17 3.58
N ARG A 90 -5.21 -6.14 2.25
CA ARG A 90 -4.78 -7.26 1.44
C ARG A 90 -3.30 -7.57 1.65
N ILE A 91 -3.01 -8.85 1.82
CA ILE A 91 -1.65 -9.39 1.91
C ILE A 91 -1.46 -10.39 0.79
N VAL A 92 -0.38 -10.25 0.04
CA VAL A 92 0.01 -11.20 -1.00
C VAL A 92 1.24 -11.95 -0.51
N LEU A 93 1.12 -13.26 -0.40
CA LEU A 93 2.23 -14.14 -0.04
C LEU A 93 3.05 -14.43 -1.30
N VAL A 94 4.34 -14.14 -1.24
CA VAL A 94 5.23 -14.29 -2.39
C VAL A 94 6.29 -15.34 -2.07
N ALA A 95 6.26 -16.46 -2.82
CA ALA A 95 7.33 -17.46 -2.80
C ALA A 95 8.49 -16.96 -3.66
N ARG A 96 9.70 -17.22 -3.21
CA ARG A 96 10.91 -16.84 -3.95
C ARG A 96 11.77 -18.06 -4.24
N ASP A 97 12.23 -18.17 -5.46
CA ASP A 97 13.13 -19.22 -5.89
C ASP A 97 14.55 -19.08 -5.33
#